data_e7cd063ee1a249731670cfafbfb3b7e0
#
_entry.id   e7cd063ee1a249731670cfafbfb3b7e0
#
_cell.length_a   1.000
_cell.length_b   1.000
_cell.length_c   1.000
_cell.angle_alpha   90.00
_cell.angle_beta   90.00
_cell.angle_gamma   90.00
#
_symmetry.space_group_name_H-M   'P 1'
#
loop_
_entity.id
_entity.type
_entity.pdbx_description
1 polymer ?
#
loop_
_entity_poly.entity_id
_entity_poly.type
_entity_poly.pdbx_seq_one_letter_code
_entity_poly.pdbx_strand_id
1 'polypeptide(L)'
;EAQTVIKLIKNILITRKNNETIGVITFNASQMNLIEDLIEKEKNLDSNFATLMLAEENRFTNGENISFFVKNIEAVQGDERDIIIFCIGYAKNEVGRVAINFGWLNQDGGENRLNVAISRAKEKIFVVTSIEPEELLVDSTKNNGPKLFKQYLEYVKAIDARNNELAESILLSLADRNTQEQNQIIFDSEFEEEVYKKLIERGYNVKTQYGVGGYR
;
A
#
# COMPACT_ATOMS: atom_id res chain seq x y z
N GLU A 1 -11.69 5.40 -11.88
CA GLU A 1 -11.16 4.50 -10.85
C GLU A 1 -12.27 4.03 -9.89
N ALA A 2 -13.01 4.92 -9.18
CA ALA A 2 -14.00 4.51 -8.19
C ALA A 2 -15.07 3.54 -8.74
N GLN A 3 -15.61 3.79 -9.92
CA GLN A 3 -16.55 2.85 -10.58
C GLN A 3 -15.90 1.49 -10.90
N THR A 4 -14.62 1.47 -11.22
CA THR A 4 -13.86 0.23 -11.43
C THR A 4 -13.70 -0.54 -10.12
N VAL A 5 -13.46 0.16 -9.01
CA VAL A 5 -13.43 -0.44 -7.66
C VAL A 5 -14.75 -1.13 -7.34
N ILE A 6 -15.89 -0.48 -7.59
CA ILE A 6 -17.21 -1.10 -7.35
C ILE A 6 -17.40 -2.38 -8.19
N LYS A 7 -17.05 -2.33 -9.47
CA LYS A 7 -17.11 -3.52 -10.35
C LYS A 7 -16.21 -4.64 -9.85
N LEU A 8 -15.01 -4.29 -9.35
CA LEU A 8 -14.06 -5.25 -8.82
C LEU A 8 -14.57 -5.88 -7.53
N ILE A 9 -15.12 -5.09 -6.58
CA ILE A 9 -15.75 -5.59 -5.37
C ILE A 9 -16.86 -6.60 -5.71
N LYS A 10 -17.80 -6.23 -6.60
CA LYS A 10 -18.86 -7.13 -7.05
C LYS A 10 -18.32 -8.44 -7.61
N ASN A 11 -17.31 -8.36 -8.48
CA ASN A 11 -16.71 -9.54 -9.07
C ASN A 11 -16.05 -10.43 -8.00
N ILE A 12 -15.29 -9.86 -7.07
CA ILE A 12 -14.64 -10.61 -6.00
C ILE A 12 -15.69 -11.30 -5.13
N LEU A 13 -16.73 -10.60 -4.71
CA LEU A 13 -17.80 -11.16 -3.86
C LEU A 13 -18.49 -12.38 -4.49
N ILE A 14 -18.58 -12.41 -5.82
CA ILE A 14 -19.23 -13.51 -6.57
C ILE A 14 -18.23 -14.65 -6.86
N THR A 15 -16.97 -14.34 -7.11
CA THR A 15 -15.99 -15.30 -7.65
C THR A 15 -15.00 -15.85 -6.64
N ARG A 16 -14.86 -15.23 -5.46
CA ARG A 16 -13.96 -15.71 -4.40
C ARG A 16 -14.35 -17.11 -3.93
N LYS A 17 -13.36 -17.93 -3.58
CA LYS A 17 -13.56 -19.34 -3.24
C LYS A 17 -13.56 -19.62 -1.74
N ASN A 18 -12.73 -18.92 -1.00
CA ASN A 18 -12.47 -19.19 0.41
C ASN A 18 -13.09 -18.13 1.32
N ASN A 19 -14.06 -17.39 0.80
CA ASN A 19 -14.71 -16.32 1.55
C ASN A 19 -13.71 -15.26 2.06
N GLU A 20 -12.72 -14.93 1.25
CA GLU A 20 -11.64 -13.98 1.54
C GLU A 20 -12.20 -12.63 1.97
N THR A 21 -11.58 -12.01 2.95
CA THR A 21 -11.94 -10.68 3.45
C THR A 21 -11.43 -9.58 2.51
N ILE A 22 -12.16 -8.46 2.41
CA ILE A 22 -11.87 -7.40 1.45
C ILE A 22 -11.71 -6.06 2.18
N GLY A 23 -10.67 -5.31 1.82
CA GLY A 23 -10.49 -3.91 2.19
C GLY A 23 -10.17 -3.05 0.99
N VAL A 24 -10.61 -1.80 1.03
CA VAL A 24 -10.27 -0.77 0.04
C VAL A 24 -9.43 0.30 0.71
N ILE A 25 -8.30 0.61 0.13
CA ILE A 25 -7.40 1.67 0.60
C ILE A 25 -7.28 2.73 -0.49
N THR A 26 -7.57 3.97 -0.13
CA THR A 26 -7.47 5.12 -1.03
C THR A 26 -6.31 6.03 -0.62
N PHE A 27 -5.75 6.74 -1.57
CA PHE A 27 -4.63 7.65 -1.34
C PHE A 27 -5.07 9.08 -1.01
N ASN A 28 -6.38 9.36 -1.05
CA ASN A 28 -6.97 10.63 -0.61
C ASN A 28 -8.40 10.44 -0.10
N ALA A 29 -8.84 11.35 0.78
CA ALA A 29 -10.15 11.30 1.41
C ALA A 29 -11.31 11.52 0.41
N SER A 30 -11.12 12.34 -0.61
CA SER A 30 -12.17 12.58 -1.62
C SER A 30 -12.51 11.30 -2.39
N GLN A 31 -11.50 10.50 -2.71
CA GLN A 31 -11.69 9.22 -3.38
C GLN A 31 -12.35 8.18 -2.45
N MET A 32 -12.01 8.21 -1.16
CA MET A 32 -12.66 7.36 -0.15
C MET A 32 -14.16 7.66 -0.11
N ASN A 33 -14.54 8.91 0.11
CA ASN A 33 -15.94 9.31 0.18
C ASN A 33 -16.70 8.97 -1.11
N LEU A 34 -16.08 9.20 -2.28
CA LEU A 34 -16.71 8.84 -3.56
C LEU A 34 -16.97 7.34 -3.68
N ILE A 35 -16.06 6.49 -3.20
CA ILE A 35 -16.25 5.03 -3.23
C ILE A 35 -17.38 4.64 -2.27
N GLU A 36 -17.43 5.19 -1.06
CA GLU A 36 -18.49 4.94 -0.10
C GLU A 36 -19.87 5.35 -0.67
N ASP A 37 -19.98 6.55 -1.25
CA ASP A 37 -21.21 7.01 -1.90
C ASP A 37 -21.65 6.08 -3.04
N LEU A 38 -20.69 5.60 -3.85
CA LEU A 38 -20.98 4.67 -4.94
C LEU A 38 -21.40 3.29 -4.43
N ILE A 39 -20.84 2.80 -3.32
CA ILE A 39 -21.28 1.56 -2.69
C ILE A 39 -22.73 1.69 -2.24
N GLU A 40 -23.07 2.75 -1.53
CA GLU A 40 -24.46 2.99 -1.08
C GLU A 40 -25.43 3.13 -2.25
N LYS A 41 -25.05 3.85 -3.29
CA LYS A 41 -25.85 3.95 -4.51
C LYS A 41 -26.08 2.59 -5.16
N GLU A 42 -25.04 1.77 -5.25
CA GLU A 42 -25.13 0.46 -5.86
C GLU A 42 -25.93 -0.53 -5.02
N LYS A 43 -25.85 -0.46 -3.68
CA LYS A 43 -26.72 -1.23 -2.76
C LYS A 43 -28.21 -0.92 -2.99
N ASN A 44 -28.54 0.34 -3.30
CA ASN A 44 -29.90 0.75 -3.60
C ASN A 44 -30.41 0.26 -4.98
N LEU A 45 -29.52 -0.01 -5.93
CA LEU A 45 -29.85 -0.43 -7.28
C LEU A 45 -29.84 -1.97 -7.46
N ASP A 46 -29.06 -2.67 -6.64
CA ASP A 46 -28.83 -4.11 -6.76
C ASP A 46 -28.98 -4.78 -5.39
N SER A 47 -30.15 -5.40 -5.18
CA SER A 47 -30.49 -6.07 -3.90
C SER A 47 -29.57 -7.25 -3.58
N ASN A 48 -29.02 -7.95 -4.58
CA ASN A 48 -28.07 -9.02 -4.37
C ASN A 48 -26.75 -8.46 -3.85
N PHE A 49 -26.25 -7.40 -4.46
CA PHE A 49 -25.06 -6.70 -3.97
C PHE A 49 -25.27 -6.15 -2.56
N ALA A 50 -26.43 -5.57 -2.27
CA ALA A 50 -26.77 -5.09 -0.91
C ALA A 50 -26.68 -6.21 0.12
N THR A 51 -27.22 -7.39 -0.19
CA THR A 51 -27.18 -8.55 0.71
C THR A 51 -25.74 -9.04 0.95
N LEU A 52 -24.94 -9.12 -0.10
CA LEU A 52 -23.53 -9.51 0.00
C LEU A 52 -22.73 -8.50 0.83
N MET A 53 -22.91 -7.21 0.58
CA MET A 53 -22.22 -6.14 1.32
C MET A 53 -22.59 -6.12 2.79
N LEU A 54 -23.89 -6.30 3.12
CA LEU A 54 -24.35 -6.36 4.52
C LEU A 54 -23.67 -7.52 5.27
N ALA A 55 -23.47 -8.66 4.62
CA ALA A 55 -22.74 -9.77 5.20
C ALA A 55 -21.26 -9.42 5.45
N GLU A 56 -20.61 -8.69 4.54
CA GLU A 56 -19.21 -8.26 4.68
C GLU A 56 -19.03 -7.16 5.74
N GLU A 57 -19.96 -6.24 5.86
CA GLU A 57 -19.93 -5.15 6.84
C GLU A 57 -20.08 -5.65 8.30
N ASN A 58 -20.58 -6.85 8.49
CA ASN A 58 -20.84 -7.44 9.80
C ASN A 58 -20.00 -8.70 10.09
N ARG A 59 -18.81 -8.81 9.53
CA ARG A 59 -17.95 -9.99 9.70
C ARG A 59 -17.09 -9.91 10.94
N PHE A 60 -17.17 -10.96 11.76
CA PHE A 60 -16.31 -11.18 12.93
C PHE A 60 -15.78 -12.61 12.93
N THR A 61 -14.55 -12.80 13.37
CA THR A 61 -13.94 -14.13 13.56
C THR A 61 -13.15 -14.11 14.85
N ASN A 62 -13.42 -15.05 15.76
CA ASN A 62 -12.75 -15.18 17.05
C ASN A 62 -12.73 -13.88 17.89
N GLY A 63 -13.77 -13.05 17.76
CA GLY A 63 -13.87 -11.74 18.43
C GLY A 63 -13.16 -10.59 17.73
N GLU A 64 -12.47 -10.85 16.62
CA GLU A 64 -11.82 -9.83 15.79
C GLU A 64 -12.77 -9.33 14.71
N ASN A 65 -12.74 -8.01 14.47
CA ASN A 65 -13.47 -7.38 13.37
C ASN A 65 -12.71 -7.58 12.06
N ILE A 66 -13.27 -8.40 11.17
CA ILE A 66 -12.75 -8.64 9.82
C ILE A 66 -13.68 -8.12 8.73
N SER A 67 -14.56 -7.18 9.08
CA SER A 67 -15.55 -6.60 8.14
C SER A 67 -14.88 -5.84 7.01
N PHE A 68 -15.62 -5.70 5.92
CA PHE A 68 -15.25 -4.83 4.80
C PHE A 68 -14.98 -3.40 5.29
N PHE A 69 -14.00 -2.73 4.69
CA PHE A 69 -13.74 -1.32 4.95
C PHE A 69 -13.32 -0.56 3.68
N VAL A 70 -13.61 0.74 3.70
CA VAL A 70 -12.99 1.73 2.80
C VAL A 70 -12.26 2.72 3.69
N LYS A 71 -10.94 2.85 3.55
CA LYS A 71 -10.13 3.73 4.39
C LYS A 71 -9.11 4.51 3.58
N ASN A 72 -8.81 5.74 4.05
CA ASN A 72 -7.63 6.44 3.57
C ASN A 72 -6.37 5.76 4.12
N ILE A 73 -5.31 5.76 3.35
CA ILE A 73 -4.01 5.18 3.68
C ILE A 73 -3.44 5.62 5.03
N GLU A 74 -3.82 6.80 5.53
CA GLU A 74 -3.42 7.30 6.86
C GLU A 74 -4.14 6.59 8.02
N ALA A 75 -5.25 5.89 7.74
CA ALA A 75 -6.13 5.29 8.74
C ALA A 75 -6.12 3.76 8.76
N VAL A 76 -5.20 3.11 8.02
CA VAL A 76 -5.19 1.64 7.85
C VAL A 76 -4.27 0.89 8.81
N GLN A 77 -3.72 1.58 9.80
CA GLN A 77 -2.84 0.93 10.78
C GLN A 77 -3.62 -0.10 11.60
N GLY A 78 -3.15 -1.34 11.63
CA GLY A 78 -3.76 -2.44 12.38
C GLY A 78 -4.85 -3.21 11.62
N ASP A 79 -5.29 -2.74 10.47
CA ASP A 79 -6.31 -3.43 9.66
C ASP A 79 -5.67 -4.32 8.60
N GLU A 80 -6.00 -5.60 8.61
CA GLU A 80 -5.51 -6.56 7.61
C GLU A 80 -6.69 -7.30 6.98
N ARG A 81 -6.62 -7.53 5.66
CA ARG A 81 -7.60 -8.33 4.91
C ARG A 81 -6.87 -9.24 3.93
N ASP A 82 -7.54 -10.31 3.54
CA ASP A 82 -6.96 -11.24 2.57
C ASP A 82 -6.75 -10.56 1.22
N ILE A 83 -7.70 -9.73 0.82
CA ILE A 83 -7.64 -8.96 -0.43
C ILE A 83 -7.70 -7.46 -0.10
N ILE A 84 -6.72 -6.71 -0.61
CA ILE A 84 -6.72 -5.25 -0.57
C ILE A 84 -6.86 -4.69 -1.99
N ILE A 85 -7.74 -3.72 -2.16
CA ILE A 85 -7.89 -2.94 -3.39
C ILE A 85 -7.33 -1.54 -3.13
N PHE A 86 -6.21 -1.22 -3.77
CA PHE A 86 -5.70 0.15 -3.79
C PHE A 86 -6.39 0.95 -4.88
N CYS A 87 -6.98 2.07 -4.51
CA CYS A 87 -7.48 3.08 -5.44
C CYS A 87 -6.62 4.33 -5.34
N ILE A 88 -5.81 4.58 -6.37
CA ILE A 88 -4.76 5.59 -6.30
C ILE A 88 -5.32 7.01 -6.30
N GLY A 89 -6.34 7.29 -7.12
CA GLY A 89 -7.05 8.57 -7.13
C GLY A 89 -6.23 9.76 -7.65
N TYR A 90 -5.08 9.53 -8.28
CA TYR A 90 -4.38 10.56 -9.05
C TYR A 90 -4.90 10.55 -10.48
N ALA A 91 -5.19 11.74 -11.00
CA ALA A 91 -5.70 11.91 -12.35
C ALA A 91 -5.00 13.05 -13.08
N LYS A 92 -5.04 13.00 -14.41
CA LYS A 92 -4.62 14.10 -15.26
C LYS A 92 -5.61 15.26 -15.13
N ASN A 93 -5.08 16.47 -15.05
CA ASN A 93 -5.88 17.68 -15.17
C ASN A 93 -6.32 17.91 -16.63
N GLU A 94 -7.07 18.99 -16.89
CA GLU A 94 -7.58 19.35 -18.22
C GLU A 94 -6.46 19.55 -19.28
N VAL A 95 -5.23 19.84 -18.87
CA VAL A 95 -4.06 19.97 -19.74
C VAL A 95 -3.25 18.66 -19.86
N GLY A 96 -3.79 17.53 -19.38
CA GLY A 96 -3.16 16.22 -19.50
C GLY A 96 -2.00 15.97 -18.54
N ARG A 97 -1.80 16.80 -17.51
CA ARG A 97 -0.72 16.65 -16.51
C ARG A 97 -1.26 16.07 -15.22
N VAL A 98 -0.53 15.12 -14.65
CA VAL A 98 -0.81 14.61 -13.30
C VAL A 98 -0.42 15.68 -12.28
N ALA A 99 -1.31 15.96 -11.34
CA ALA A 99 -1.01 16.89 -10.25
C ALA A 99 0.12 16.32 -9.37
N ILE A 100 1.17 17.12 -9.14
CA ILE A 100 2.40 16.72 -8.41
C ILE A 100 2.20 16.84 -6.88
N ASN A 101 0.98 16.95 -6.40
CA ASN A 101 0.74 17.01 -4.97
C ASN A 101 0.62 15.58 -4.41
N PHE A 102 1.75 15.03 -3.93
CA PHE A 102 1.79 13.71 -3.29
C PHE A 102 1.29 13.72 -1.85
N GLY A 103 0.82 14.87 -1.34
CA GLY A 103 0.27 14.98 0.01
C GLY A 103 1.19 14.36 1.07
N TRP A 104 0.65 13.42 1.82
CA TRP A 104 1.35 12.71 2.90
C TRP A 104 2.56 11.88 2.42
N LEU A 105 2.56 11.38 1.17
CA LEU A 105 3.72 10.66 0.60
C LEU A 105 4.99 11.52 0.55
N ASN A 106 4.83 12.83 0.32
CA ASN A 106 5.94 13.78 0.26
C ASN A 106 6.23 14.44 1.62
N GLN A 107 5.74 13.85 2.70
CA GLN A 107 6.09 14.22 4.08
C GLN A 107 7.19 13.29 4.60
N ASP A 108 7.82 13.67 5.68
CA ASP A 108 8.75 12.82 6.41
C ASP A 108 8.05 11.54 6.90
N GLY A 109 8.66 10.38 6.65
CA GLY A 109 8.03 9.10 6.95
C GLY A 109 6.89 8.68 6.02
N GLY A 110 6.70 9.35 4.87
CA GLY A 110 5.68 8.98 3.88
C GLY A 110 5.87 7.57 3.32
N GLU A 111 7.13 7.14 3.15
CA GLU A 111 7.52 5.78 2.76
C GLU A 111 7.07 4.72 3.78
N ASN A 112 7.11 5.01 5.07
CA ASN A 112 6.66 4.09 6.12
C ASN A 112 5.15 3.84 6.03
N ARG A 113 4.35 4.88 5.74
CA ARG A 113 2.90 4.75 5.54
C ARG A 113 2.57 3.90 4.33
N LEU A 114 3.33 4.08 3.23
CA LEU A 114 3.19 3.24 2.04
C LEU A 114 3.49 1.77 2.37
N ASN A 115 4.56 1.51 3.09
CA ASN A 115 4.96 0.19 3.54
C ASN A 115 3.88 -0.47 4.42
N VAL A 116 3.35 0.30 5.40
CA VAL A 116 2.22 -0.16 6.23
C VAL A 116 1.03 -0.53 5.36
N ALA A 117 0.65 0.29 4.39
CA ALA A 117 -0.51 0.02 3.55
C ALA A 117 -0.30 -1.24 2.67
N ILE A 118 0.86 -1.40 2.04
CA ILE A 118 1.18 -2.58 1.22
C ILE A 118 1.13 -3.86 2.06
N SER A 119 1.60 -3.81 3.31
CA SER A 119 1.57 -4.96 4.22
C SER A 119 0.18 -5.31 4.78
N ARG A 120 -0.89 -4.59 4.41
CA ARG A 120 -2.26 -4.87 4.89
C ARG A 120 -2.93 -6.04 4.15
N ALA A 121 -2.41 -6.44 3.00
CA ALA A 121 -2.91 -7.59 2.25
C ALA A 121 -2.24 -8.87 2.71
N LYS A 122 -3.04 -9.88 3.07
CA LYS A 122 -2.53 -11.22 3.42
C LYS A 122 -2.25 -12.07 2.18
N GLU A 123 -3.08 -11.95 1.14
CA GLU A 123 -3.01 -12.83 -0.02
C GLU A 123 -2.86 -12.07 -1.34
N LYS A 124 -3.61 -10.97 -1.54
CA LYS A 124 -3.68 -10.31 -2.84
C LYS A 124 -3.89 -8.81 -2.75
N ILE A 125 -3.22 -8.09 -3.65
CA ILE A 125 -3.45 -6.67 -3.89
C ILE A 125 -3.94 -6.48 -5.32
N PHE A 126 -5.00 -5.69 -5.47
CA PHE A 126 -5.41 -5.11 -6.75
C PHE A 126 -5.11 -3.62 -6.72
N VAL A 127 -4.46 -3.12 -7.75
CA VAL A 127 -4.19 -1.69 -7.91
C VAL A 127 -5.06 -1.12 -9.01
N VAL A 128 -5.90 -0.14 -8.67
CA VAL A 128 -6.76 0.58 -9.61
C VAL A 128 -6.19 1.99 -9.76
N THR A 129 -5.72 2.29 -10.95
CA THR A 129 -5.09 3.57 -11.28
C THR A 129 -5.51 4.03 -12.67
N SER A 130 -5.55 5.33 -12.90
CA SER A 130 -5.79 5.98 -14.20
C SER A 130 -4.54 6.67 -14.76
N ILE A 131 -3.41 6.48 -14.09
CA ILE A 131 -2.12 7.04 -14.48
C ILE A 131 -1.10 5.93 -14.69
N GLU A 132 -0.14 6.18 -15.57
CA GLU A 132 1.02 5.33 -15.76
C GLU A 132 2.16 5.76 -14.82
N PRO A 133 3.01 4.83 -14.33
CA PRO A 133 4.14 5.19 -13.46
C PRO A 133 5.04 6.27 -14.04
N GLU A 134 5.25 6.26 -15.36
CA GLU A 134 6.09 7.20 -16.10
C GLU A 134 5.57 8.65 -16.03
N GLU A 135 4.27 8.82 -15.76
CA GLU A 135 3.62 10.13 -15.65
C GLU A 135 3.84 10.80 -14.29
N LEU A 136 4.36 10.03 -13.31
CA LEU A 136 4.72 10.55 -12.01
C LEU A 136 6.09 11.25 -12.04
N LEU A 137 6.07 12.58 -11.99
CA LEU A 137 7.27 13.41 -11.96
C LEU A 137 7.78 13.52 -10.52
N VAL A 138 8.66 12.60 -10.11
CA VAL A 138 9.15 12.47 -8.73
C VAL A 138 10.57 13.00 -8.52
N ASP A 139 11.29 13.40 -9.58
CA ASP A 139 12.70 13.79 -9.50
C ASP A 139 12.93 15.02 -8.64
N SER A 140 11.97 15.94 -8.62
CA SER A 140 12.02 17.18 -7.83
C SER A 140 11.47 17.03 -6.40
N THR A 141 11.02 15.83 -6.00
CA THR A 141 10.47 15.62 -4.66
C THR A 141 11.59 15.52 -3.62
N LYS A 142 11.36 16.17 -2.46
CA LYS A 142 12.33 16.21 -1.37
C LYS A 142 12.45 14.87 -0.66
N ASN A 143 11.32 14.20 -0.46
CA ASN A 143 11.22 12.96 0.32
C ASN A 143 11.17 11.72 -0.58
N ASN A 144 11.49 10.56 -0.01
CA ASN A 144 11.58 9.30 -0.75
C ASN A 144 10.22 8.66 -1.06
N GLY A 145 9.16 8.97 -0.29
CA GLY A 145 7.85 8.38 -0.45
C GLY A 145 7.31 8.40 -1.90
N PRO A 146 7.31 9.53 -2.62
CA PRO A 146 6.86 9.58 -4.01
C PRO A 146 7.70 8.70 -4.96
N LYS A 147 9.03 8.63 -4.74
CA LYS A 147 9.93 7.81 -5.56
C LYS A 147 9.67 6.32 -5.37
N LEU A 148 9.50 5.89 -4.11
CA LEU A 148 9.15 4.52 -3.78
C LEU A 148 7.76 4.15 -4.28
N PHE A 149 6.80 5.07 -4.21
CA PHE A 149 5.48 4.85 -4.77
C PHE A 149 5.50 4.65 -6.29
N LYS A 150 6.26 5.46 -7.03
CA LYS A 150 6.49 5.25 -8.46
C LYS A 150 7.06 3.88 -8.76
N GLN A 151 8.11 3.48 -8.05
CA GLN A 151 8.74 2.15 -8.20
C GLN A 151 7.78 1.01 -7.85
N TYR A 152 6.93 1.20 -6.84
CA TYR A 152 5.87 0.23 -6.52
C TYR A 152 4.90 0.07 -7.70
N LEU A 153 4.46 1.16 -8.32
CA LEU A 153 3.58 1.07 -9.50
C LEU A 153 4.28 0.45 -10.71
N GLU A 154 5.57 0.73 -10.93
CA GLU A 154 6.39 0.08 -11.96
C GLU A 154 6.48 -1.43 -11.72
N TYR A 155 6.70 -1.84 -10.48
CA TYR A 155 6.70 -3.25 -10.08
C TYR A 155 5.35 -3.92 -10.35
N VAL A 156 4.24 -3.30 -9.91
CA VAL A 156 2.89 -3.83 -10.13
C VAL A 156 2.58 -3.97 -11.64
N LYS A 157 2.97 -2.97 -12.44
CA LYS A 157 2.82 -3.00 -13.90
C LYS A 157 3.62 -4.14 -14.53
N ALA A 158 4.85 -4.38 -14.05
CA ALA A 158 5.68 -5.49 -14.53
C ALA A 158 5.07 -6.85 -14.19
N ILE A 159 4.54 -7.02 -12.97
CA ILE A 159 3.84 -8.25 -12.56
C ILE A 159 2.59 -8.48 -13.40
N ASP A 160 1.76 -7.46 -13.63
CA ASP A 160 0.55 -7.56 -14.45
C ASP A 160 0.87 -7.95 -15.90
N ALA A 161 1.95 -7.38 -16.45
CA ALA A 161 2.48 -7.72 -17.77
C ALA A 161 3.21 -9.08 -17.83
N ARG A 162 3.33 -9.82 -16.70
CA ARG A 162 4.11 -11.06 -16.55
C ARG A 162 5.58 -10.91 -16.93
N ASN A 163 6.13 -9.73 -16.79
CA ASN A 163 7.55 -9.44 -17.00
C ASN A 163 8.33 -9.64 -15.70
N ASN A 164 8.61 -10.90 -15.36
CA ASN A 164 9.27 -11.28 -14.12
C ASN A 164 10.70 -10.72 -14.03
N GLU A 165 11.42 -10.64 -15.13
CA GLU A 165 12.79 -10.10 -15.16
C GLU A 165 12.81 -8.62 -14.75
N LEU A 166 11.87 -7.83 -15.29
CA LEU A 166 11.73 -6.42 -14.89
C LEU A 166 11.30 -6.30 -13.43
N ALA A 167 10.33 -7.10 -12.98
CA ALA A 167 9.88 -7.09 -11.59
C ALA A 167 11.02 -7.41 -10.61
N GLU A 168 11.84 -8.43 -10.89
CA GLU A 168 13.02 -8.77 -10.09
C GLU A 168 14.06 -7.64 -10.09
N SER A 169 14.32 -7.02 -11.24
CA SER A 169 15.28 -5.91 -11.33
C SER A 169 14.85 -4.71 -10.48
N ILE A 170 13.55 -4.40 -10.43
CA ILE A 170 13.01 -3.35 -9.57
C ILE A 170 13.21 -3.69 -8.10
N LEU A 171 12.91 -4.92 -7.67
CA LEU A 171 13.12 -5.36 -6.29
C LEU A 171 14.59 -5.31 -5.88
N LEU A 172 15.50 -5.75 -6.74
CA LEU A 172 16.95 -5.68 -6.48
C LEU A 172 17.41 -4.23 -6.32
N SER A 173 16.93 -3.31 -7.16
CA SER A 173 17.27 -1.89 -7.05
C SER A 173 16.81 -1.26 -5.73
N LEU A 174 15.70 -1.74 -5.16
CA LEU A 174 15.21 -1.32 -3.85
C LEU A 174 16.05 -1.91 -2.71
N ALA A 175 16.49 -3.16 -2.84
CA ALA A 175 17.35 -3.83 -1.86
C ALA A 175 18.74 -3.18 -1.79
N ASP A 176 19.34 -2.84 -2.94
CA ASP A 176 20.66 -2.18 -3.01
C ASP A 176 20.65 -0.78 -2.37
N ARG A 177 19.56 -0.02 -2.52
CA ARG A 177 19.41 1.27 -1.83
C ARG A 177 19.38 1.11 -0.32
N ASN A 178 18.62 0.17 0.19
CA ASN A 178 18.60 -0.14 1.63
C ASN A 178 19.99 -0.53 2.15
N THR A 179 20.79 -1.22 1.34
CA THR A 179 22.15 -1.62 1.70
C THR A 179 23.12 -0.42 1.68
N GLN A 180 22.94 0.55 0.78
CA GLN A 180 23.76 1.75 0.73
C GLN A 180 23.41 2.76 1.85
N GLU A 181 22.14 2.87 2.22
CA GLU A 181 21.70 3.67 3.37
C GLU A 181 22.11 3.02 4.70
N GLN A 182 22.17 1.69 4.80
CA GLN A 182 22.64 0.95 5.97
C GLN A 182 24.16 1.00 6.15
N ASN A 183 24.95 1.42 5.17
CA ASN A 183 26.40 1.65 5.33
C ASN A 183 26.74 2.92 6.11
N GLN A 184 25.79 3.79 6.39
CA GLN A 184 25.86 4.74 7.50
C GLN A 184 25.29 4.03 8.74
N ILE A 185 26.17 3.63 9.67
CA ILE A 185 25.78 3.08 10.96
C ILE A 185 25.01 4.17 11.70
N ILE A 186 23.67 4.16 11.58
CA ILE A 186 22.77 5.08 12.28
C ILE A 186 22.31 4.33 13.52
N PHE A 187 22.57 4.91 14.69
CA PHE A 187 22.04 4.43 15.95
C PHE A 187 20.84 5.29 16.34
N ASP A 188 19.77 4.68 16.80
CA ASP A 188 18.57 5.41 17.28
C ASP A 188 18.78 5.96 18.69
N SER A 189 19.84 5.51 19.41
CA SER A 189 20.21 5.97 20.73
C SER A 189 21.71 5.77 21.04
N GLU A 190 22.23 6.57 21.98
CA GLU A 190 23.60 6.39 22.51
C GLU A 190 23.81 5.00 23.13
N PHE A 191 22.76 4.42 23.69
CA PHE A 191 22.77 3.09 24.27
C PHE A 191 22.99 2.00 23.17
N GLU A 192 22.33 2.13 22.03
CA GLU A 192 22.53 1.22 20.89
C GLU A 192 23.98 1.28 20.38
N GLU A 193 24.53 2.47 20.28
CA GLU A 193 25.93 2.67 19.88
C GLU A 193 26.90 2.01 20.86
N GLU A 194 26.68 2.16 22.17
CA GLU A 194 27.51 1.55 23.21
C GLU A 194 27.43 0.02 23.16
N VAL A 195 26.23 -0.55 23.01
CA VAL A 195 26.03 -1.99 22.88
C VAL A 195 26.72 -2.53 21.63
N TYR A 196 26.57 -1.84 20.49
CA TYR A 196 27.23 -2.23 19.24
C TYR A 196 28.76 -2.27 19.41
N LYS A 197 29.36 -1.22 19.96
CA LYS A 197 30.81 -1.15 20.21
C LYS A 197 31.30 -2.30 21.09
N LYS A 198 30.59 -2.59 22.18
CA LYS A 198 30.94 -3.69 23.10
C LYS A 198 30.84 -5.07 22.44
N LEU A 199 29.88 -5.27 21.55
CA LEU A 199 29.73 -6.53 20.83
C LEU A 199 30.84 -6.71 19.79
N ILE A 200 31.20 -5.67 19.05
CA ILE A 200 32.32 -5.72 18.10
C ILE A 200 33.65 -5.97 18.82
N GLU A 201 33.90 -5.30 19.94
CA GLU A 201 35.11 -5.52 20.76
C GLU A 201 35.23 -6.98 21.25
N ARG A 202 34.11 -7.66 21.43
CA ARG A 202 34.06 -9.09 21.80
C ARG A 202 34.13 -10.04 20.61
N GLY A 203 34.31 -9.52 19.39
CA GLY A 203 34.46 -10.31 18.16
C GLY A 203 33.15 -10.81 17.55
N TYR A 204 31.99 -10.28 17.96
CA TYR A 204 30.72 -10.63 17.33
C TYR A 204 30.53 -9.88 16.01
N ASN A 205 30.00 -10.58 15.01
CA ASN A 205 29.55 -9.95 13.75
C ASN A 205 28.15 -9.40 13.96
N VAL A 206 28.03 -8.09 14.14
CA VAL A 206 26.77 -7.42 14.49
C VAL A 206 26.26 -6.64 13.31
N LYS A 207 24.97 -6.80 13.00
CA LYS A 207 24.24 -5.92 12.09
C LYS A 207 23.26 -5.09 12.91
N THR A 208 23.35 -3.77 12.79
CA THR A 208 22.41 -2.84 13.41
C THR A 208 21.12 -2.78 12.62
N GLN A 209 19.99 -2.52 13.28
CA GLN A 209 18.68 -2.30 12.68
C GLN A 209 18.27 -3.35 11.63
N TYR A 210 18.58 -4.63 11.92
CA TYR A 210 18.24 -5.73 11.04
C TYR A 210 16.69 -5.90 11.00
N GLY A 211 16.07 -5.35 9.97
CA GLY A 211 14.63 -5.44 9.77
C GLY A 211 14.24 -6.82 9.28
N VAL A 212 13.43 -7.54 10.07
CA VAL A 212 12.74 -8.74 9.63
C VAL A 212 11.25 -8.38 9.50
N GLY A 213 10.72 -8.38 8.29
CA GLY A 213 9.29 -8.17 8.05
C GLY A 213 8.74 -6.79 8.42
N GLY A 214 9.53 -5.71 8.25
CA GLY A 214 9.08 -4.33 8.43
C GLY A 214 8.96 -3.86 9.89
N TYR A 215 9.42 -4.64 10.85
CA TYR A 215 9.60 -4.20 12.24
C TYR A 215 11.06 -3.79 12.44
N ARG A 216 11.25 -2.58 12.95
CA ARG A 216 12.49 -2.11 13.54
C ARG A 216 12.49 -2.34 15.04
#